data_8def7179b21a99f3121508e6d172dc63
#
_entry.id   8def7179b21a99f3121508e6d172dc63
#
_cell.length_a   1.000
_cell.length_b   1.000
_cell.length_c   1.000
_cell.angle_alpha   90.00
_cell.angle_beta   90.00
_cell.angle_gamma   90.00
#
_symmetry.space_group_name_H-M   'P 1'
#
loop_
_entity.id
_entity.type
_entity.pdbx_description
1 polymer ?
#
loop_
_entity_poly.entity_id
_entity_poly.type
_entity_poly.pdbx_seq_one_letter_code
_entity_poly.pdbx_strand_id
1 'polypeptide(L)'
;MSGQVLTAGGQQVEITAGYRRLMQGILDQAIFDAREGRKDHALEAIDWLRSEGPEWFTLLRVPVPLKPFNAWLDQHERKHKIIDGLVVGMQLYRDAIKQSIREARKA
;
A
#
# COMPACT_ATOMS: atom_id res chain seq x y z
N MET A 1 -2.05 -24.97 -24.75
CA MET A 1 -1.03 -24.80 -23.71
C MET A 1 -1.07 -23.39 -23.16
N SER A 2 -1.08 -23.28 -21.88
CA SER A 2 -1.31 -22.00 -21.21
C SER A 2 -0.14 -21.56 -20.34
N GLY A 3 0.99 -22.24 -20.41
CA GLY A 3 2.14 -21.93 -19.60
C GLY A 3 3.10 -20.95 -20.26
N GLN A 4 3.73 -20.12 -19.48
CA GLN A 4 4.87 -19.29 -19.87
C GLN A 4 6.04 -19.62 -18.97
N VAL A 5 7.25 -19.67 -19.54
CA VAL A 5 8.47 -19.83 -18.75
C VAL A 5 9.07 -18.45 -18.54
N LEU A 6 9.18 -18.04 -17.27
CA LEU A 6 9.75 -16.75 -16.89
C LEU A 6 10.96 -16.98 -15.98
N THR A 7 11.88 -16.02 -15.95
CA THR A 7 13.04 -16.05 -15.07
C THR A 7 12.87 -15.02 -13.97
N ALA A 8 12.96 -15.46 -12.73
CA ALA A 8 12.92 -14.59 -11.56
C ALA A 8 13.97 -15.08 -10.56
N GLY A 9 14.83 -14.19 -10.10
CA GLY A 9 15.89 -14.54 -9.17
C GLY A 9 16.85 -15.65 -9.66
N GLY A 10 17.05 -15.74 -10.97
CA GLY A 10 17.91 -16.75 -11.58
C GLY A 10 17.25 -18.11 -11.78
N GLN A 11 15.99 -18.27 -11.45
CA GLN A 11 15.22 -19.51 -11.65
C GLN A 11 14.17 -19.33 -12.73
N GLN A 12 13.92 -20.40 -13.48
CA GLN A 12 12.82 -20.42 -14.44
C GLN A 12 11.56 -20.87 -13.73
N VAL A 13 10.49 -20.08 -13.87
CA VAL A 13 9.19 -20.36 -13.29
C VAL A 13 8.16 -20.49 -14.41
N GLU A 14 7.47 -21.62 -14.45
CA GLU A 14 6.37 -21.83 -15.38
C GLU A 14 5.07 -21.37 -14.71
N ILE A 15 4.36 -20.45 -15.37
CA ILE A 15 3.12 -19.88 -14.87
C ILE A 15 1.99 -20.24 -15.82
N THR A 16 0.98 -20.94 -15.32
CA THR A 16 -0.24 -21.23 -16.09
C THR A 16 -1.11 -19.97 -16.22
N ALA A 17 -2.00 -19.96 -17.21
CA ALA A 17 -2.91 -18.83 -17.41
C ALA A 17 -3.81 -18.58 -16.20
N GLY A 18 -4.29 -19.62 -15.54
CA GLY A 18 -5.12 -19.51 -14.33
C GLY A 18 -4.33 -18.93 -13.15
N TYR A 19 -3.09 -19.39 -12.96
CA TYR A 19 -2.22 -18.88 -11.92
C TYR A 19 -1.85 -17.41 -12.17
N ARG A 20 -1.62 -17.07 -13.44
CA ARG A 20 -1.34 -15.69 -13.83
C ARG A 20 -2.49 -14.74 -13.49
N ARG A 21 -3.75 -15.16 -13.70
CA ARG A 21 -4.92 -14.36 -13.32
C ARG A 21 -5.01 -14.17 -11.82
N LEU A 22 -4.72 -15.21 -11.05
CA LEU A 22 -4.70 -15.11 -9.60
C LEU A 22 -3.65 -14.11 -9.12
N MET A 23 -2.45 -14.20 -9.64
CA MET A 23 -1.37 -13.27 -9.31
C MET A 23 -1.75 -11.83 -9.67
N GLN A 24 -2.34 -11.63 -10.86
CA GLN A 24 -2.78 -10.32 -11.30
C GLN A 24 -3.85 -9.74 -10.37
N GLY A 25 -4.81 -10.56 -9.93
CA GLY A 25 -5.84 -10.15 -8.99
C GLY A 25 -5.27 -9.74 -7.63
N ILE A 26 -4.30 -10.49 -7.12
CA ILE A 26 -3.63 -10.16 -5.86
C ILE A 26 -2.86 -8.85 -5.98
N LEU A 27 -2.13 -8.68 -7.08
CA LEU A 27 -1.37 -7.46 -7.34
C LEU A 27 -2.29 -6.23 -7.46
N ASP A 28 -3.39 -6.36 -8.20
CA ASP A 28 -4.38 -5.29 -8.36
C ASP A 28 -5.01 -4.91 -7.02
N GLN A 29 -5.30 -5.90 -6.17
CA GLN A 29 -5.84 -5.65 -4.84
C GLN A 29 -4.83 -4.91 -3.96
N ALA A 30 -3.55 -5.30 -4.02
CA ALA A 30 -2.51 -4.63 -3.25
C ALA A 30 -2.34 -3.17 -3.69
N ILE A 31 -2.38 -2.91 -4.98
CA ILE A 31 -2.31 -1.54 -5.53
C ILE A 31 -3.52 -0.71 -5.08
N PHE A 32 -4.71 -1.30 -5.12
CA PHE A 32 -5.92 -0.64 -4.65
C PHE A 32 -5.83 -0.32 -3.15
N ASP A 33 -5.40 -1.28 -2.34
CA ASP A 33 -5.28 -1.09 -0.89
C ASP A 33 -4.23 -0.02 -0.56
N ALA A 34 -3.11 0.00 -1.27
CA ALA A 34 -2.07 1.02 -1.08
C ALA A 34 -2.59 2.42 -1.35
N ARG A 35 -3.49 2.59 -2.31
CA ARG A 35 -4.04 3.88 -2.71
C ARG A 35 -5.27 4.26 -1.90
N GLU A 36 -6.22 3.35 -1.74
CA GLU A 36 -7.57 3.64 -1.21
C GLU A 36 -7.89 2.93 0.11
N GLY A 37 -7.03 2.02 0.57
CA GLY A 37 -7.29 1.24 1.76
C GLY A 37 -7.26 2.06 3.04
N ARG A 38 -7.76 1.47 4.13
CA ARG A 38 -7.57 2.02 5.47
C ARG A 38 -6.09 2.06 5.79
N LYS A 39 -5.67 2.97 6.68
CA LYS A 39 -4.28 3.20 7.01
C LYS A 39 -3.46 1.93 7.18
N ASP A 40 -3.88 1.02 8.06
CA ASP A 40 -3.13 -0.19 8.36
C ASP A 40 -3.00 -1.09 7.14
N HIS A 41 -4.10 -1.30 6.41
CA HIS A 41 -4.11 -2.10 5.19
C HIS A 41 -3.30 -1.42 4.08
N ALA A 42 -3.39 -0.10 3.98
CA ALA A 42 -2.64 0.65 2.97
C ALA A 42 -1.13 0.56 3.21
N LEU A 43 -0.67 0.76 4.44
CA LEU A 43 0.75 0.68 4.77
C LEU A 43 1.29 -0.73 4.61
N GLU A 44 0.52 -1.74 5.00
CA GLU A 44 0.87 -3.14 4.79
C GLU A 44 1.00 -3.48 3.31
N ALA A 45 0.05 -3.02 2.49
CA ALA A 45 0.09 -3.21 1.04
C ALA A 45 1.29 -2.51 0.41
N ILE A 46 1.62 -1.30 0.86
CA ILE A 46 2.79 -0.55 0.39
C ILE A 46 4.08 -1.31 0.70
N ASP A 47 4.22 -1.84 1.91
CA ASP A 47 5.40 -2.62 2.30
C ASP A 47 5.51 -3.89 1.45
N TRP A 48 4.40 -4.59 1.23
CA TRP A 48 4.38 -5.77 0.38
C TRP A 48 4.75 -5.43 -1.07
N LEU A 49 4.17 -4.37 -1.63
CA LEU A 49 4.49 -3.93 -2.99
C LEU A 49 5.96 -3.52 -3.13
N ARG A 50 6.52 -2.89 -2.10
CA ARG A 50 7.93 -2.47 -2.11
C ARG A 50 8.87 -3.67 -2.12
N SER A 51 8.55 -4.71 -1.36
CA SER A 51 9.41 -5.91 -1.23
C SER A 51 9.15 -6.94 -2.33
N GLU A 52 7.88 -7.27 -2.62
CA GLU A 52 7.51 -8.35 -3.52
C GLU A 52 7.07 -7.88 -4.90
N GLY A 53 6.60 -6.66 -5.02
CA GLY A 53 6.06 -6.13 -6.26
C GLY A 53 6.97 -6.26 -7.47
N PRO A 54 8.26 -5.86 -7.39
CA PRO A 54 9.18 -5.94 -8.53
C PRO A 54 9.33 -7.35 -9.09
N GLU A 55 9.41 -8.36 -8.24
CA GLU A 55 9.49 -9.76 -8.66
C GLU A 55 8.19 -10.20 -9.36
N TRP A 56 7.05 -9.82 -8.82
CA TRP A 56 5.76 -10.12 -9.42
C TRP A 56 5.57 -9.45 -10.78
N PHE A 57 6.03 -8.21 -10.94
CA PHE A 57 6.03 -7.54 -12.25
C PHE A 57 6.88 -8.31 -13.27
N THR A 58 8.04 -8.80 -12.85
CA THR A 58 8.91 -9.60 -13.70
C THR A 58 8.23 -10.91 -14.11
N LEU A 59 7.64 -11.62 -13.15
CA LEU A 59 6.93 -12.88 -13.40
C LEU A 59 5.74 -12.70 -14.33
N LEU A 60 5.02 -11.61 -14.19
CA LEU A 60 3.86 -11.29 -15.02
C LEU A 60 4.22 -10.59 -16.33
N ARG A 61 5.49 -10.29 -16.54
CA ARG A 61 5.98 -9.54 -17.70
C ARG A 61 5.32 -8.16 -17.86
N VAL A 62 5.05 -7.52 -16.75
CA VAL A 62 4.53 -6.15 -16.73
C VAL A 62 5.71 -5.19 -16.66
N PRO A 63 5.95 -4.36 -17.68
CA PRO A 63 7.10 -3.45 -17.68
C PRO A 63 6.84 -2.23 -16.81
N VAL A 64 7.14 -2.34 -15.53
CA VAL A 64 6.97 -1.24 -14.57
C VAL A 64 8.34 -0.63 -14.25
N PRO A 65 8.57 0.65 -14.59
CA PRO A 65 9.80 1.34 -14.20
C PRO A 65 9.88 1.45 -12.69
N LEU A 66 10.97 0.94 -12.08
CA LEU A 66 11.10 0.86 -10.62
C LEU A 66 11.17 2.24 -9.96
N LYS A 67 11.84 3.19 -10.58
CA LYS A 67 12.00 4.52 -9.99
C LYS A 67 10.66 5.26 -9.84
N PRO A 68 9.82 5.38 -10.89
CA PRO A 68 8.48 5.95 -10.73
C PRO A 68 7.58 5.13 -9.79
N PHE A 69 7.71 3.80 -9.80
CA PHE A 69 6.94 2.93 -8.92
C PHE A 69 7.26 3.20 -7.44
N ASN A 70 8.55 3.26 -7.10
CA ASN A 70 8.98 3.57 -5.74
C ASN A 70 8.55 4.98 -5.31
N ALA A 71 8.62 5.95 -6.22
CA ALA A 71 8.15 7.31 -5.96
C ALA A 71 6.63 7.33 -5.66
N TRP A 72 5.86 6.55 -6.39
CA TRP A 72 4.42 6.39 -6.16
C TRP A 72 4.13 5.78 -4.79
N LEU A 73 4.87 4.73 -4.40
CA LEU A 73 4.74 4.11 -3.09
C LEU A 73 5.07 5.11 -1.97
N ASP A 74 6.15 5.84 -2.10
CA ASP A 74 6.57 6.85 -1.12
C ASP A 74 5.51 7.95 -0.97
N GLN A 75 4.92 8.38 -2.07
CA GLN A 75 3.86 9.39 -2.08
C GLN A 75 2.64 8.91 -1.29
N HIS A 76 2.18 7.69 -1.55
CA HIS A 76 1.01 7.13 -0.86
C HIS A 76 1.30 6.84 0.61
N GLU A 77 2.50 6.36 0.93
CA GLU A 77 2.92 6.17 2.31
C GLU A 77 2.85 7.48 3.10
N ARG A 78 3.38 8.56 2.54
CA ARG A 78 3.32 9.88 3.19
C ARG A 78 1.89 10.37 3.36
N LYS A 79 1.05 10.18 2.34
CA LYS A 79 -0.37 10.55 2.39
C LYS A 79 -1.07 9.88 3.57
N HIS A 80 -0.91 8.59 3.75
CA HIS A 80 -1.56 7.85 4.84
C HIS A 80 -1.02 8.27 6.21
N LYS A 81 0.27 8.50 6.33
CA LYS A 81 0.88 8.97 7.58
C LYS A 81 0.44 10.38 7.95
N ILE A 82 0.30 11.28 6.98
CA ILE A 82 -0.15 12.66 7.22
C ILE A 82 -1.60 12.67 7.70
N ILE A 83 -2.48 11.91 7.06
CA ILE A 83 -3.89 11.81 7.46
C ILE A 83 -4.00 11.33 8.90
N ASP A 84 -3.20 10.34 9.27
CA ASP A 84 -3.16 9.84 10.65
C ASP A 84 -2.73 10.91 11.64
N GLY A 85 -1.68 11.64 11.31
CA GLY A 85 -1.20 12.75 12.15
C GLY A 85 -2.27 13.85 12.33
N LEU A 86 -3.03 14.15 11.28
CA LEU A 86 -4.13 15.10 11.34
C LEU A 86 -5.25 14.61 12.25
N VAL A 87 -5.62 13.33 12.18
CA VAL A 87 -6.65 12.76 13.03
C VAL A 87 -6.24 12.83 14.50
N VAL A 88 -5.01 12.47 14.82
CA VAL A 88 -4.49 12.58 16.19
C VAL A 88 -4.48 14.04 16.66
N GLY A 89 -4.04 14.95 15.82
CA GLY A 89 -4.03 16.39 16.14
C GLY A 89 -5.42 16.95 16.42
N MET A 90 -6.41 16.55 15.62
CA MET A 90 -7.81 16.94 15.82
C MET A 90 -8.37 16.39 17.12
N GLN A 91 -8.01 15.16 17.50
CA GLN A 91 -8.42 14.54 18.75
C GLN A 91 -7.88 15.32 19.95
N LEU A 92 -6.58 15.62 19.93
CA LEU A 92 -5.95 16.42 20.98
C LEU A 92 -6.57 17.80 21.11
N TYR A 93 -6.91 18.44 20.01
CA TYR A 93 -7.57 19.72 19.99
C TYR A 93 -8.96 19.65 20.63
N ARG A 94 -9.76 18.65 20.31
CA ARG A 94 -11.09 18.43 20.91
C ARG A 94 -10.98 18.23 22.42
N ASP A 95 -10.00 17.44 22.86
CA ASP A 95 -9.80 17.18 24.30
C ASP A 95 -9.41 18.46 25.04
N ALA A 96 -8.56 19.29 24.45
CA ALA A 96 -8.18 20.57 25.01
C ALA A 96 -9.37 21.51 25.15
N ILE A 97 -10.26 21.56 24.16
CA ILE A 97 -11.49 22.37 24.22
C ILE A 97 -12.41 21.89 25.33
N LYS A 98 -12.61 20.57 25.45
CA LYS A 98 -13.45 19.99 26.52
C LYS A 98 -12.91 20.35 27.88
N GLN A 99 -11.60 20.27 28.06
CA GLN A 99 -10.91 20.64 29.29
C GLN A 99 -11.17 22.12 29.64
N SER A 100 -11.01 23.02 28.70
CA SER A 100 -11.24 24.45 28.89
C SER A 100 -12.67 24.75 29.29
N ILE A 101 -13.65 24.09 28.70
CA ILE A 101 -15.07 24.23 29.04
C ILE A 101 -15.33 23.77 30.49
N ARG A 102 -14.75 22.64 30.91
CA ARG A 102 -14.89 22.16 32.28
C ARG A 102 -14.33 23.15 33.28
N GLU A 103 -13.15 23.69 33.01
CA GLU A 103 -12.51 24.67 33.92
C GLU A 103 -13.34 25.96 34.02
N ALA A 104 -13.87 26.41 32.89
CA ALA A 104 -14.75 27.59 32.87
C ALA A 104 -16.03 27.39 33.69
N ARG A 105 -16.60 26.17 33.71
CA ARG A 105 -17.78 25.83 34.50
C ARG A 105 -17.51 25.74 35.99
N LYS A 106 -16.28 25.47 36.37
CA LYS A 106 -15.89 25.39 37.79
C LYS A 106 -15.63 26.74 38.42
N ALA A 107 -15.41 27.75 37.62
CA ALA A 107 -15.11 29.10 38.10
C ALA A 107 -16.32 29.86 38.61
#